data_7de10d33876e0f83edb5f859ef4e49b0
#
_entry.id   7de10d33876e0f83edb5f859ef4e49b0
#
_cell.length_a   1.000
_cell.length_b   1.000
_cell.length_c   1.000
_cell.angle_alpha   90.00
_cell.angle_beta   90.00
_cell.angle_gamma   90.00
#
_symmetry.space_group_name_H-M   'P 1'
#
loop_
_entity.id
_entity.type
_entity.pdbx_description
1 polymer ?
#
loop_
_entity_poly.entity_id
_entity_poly.type
_entity_poly.pdbx_seq_one_letter_code
_entity_poly.pdbx_strand_id
1 'polypeptide(L)' 'MYTFKITDKNGECKEYNHIVKVCYTVPVPGAKEVVIEGEDIFAYQYKTCYDLHLYAEKEAFTVSNREISVINVIKED' A
#
# COMPACT_ATOMS: atom_id res chain seq x y z
N MET A 1 3.82 6.53 -11.79
CA MET A 1 4.06 6.28 -10.36
C MET A 1 2.90 6.81 -9.55
N TYR A 2 2.82 6.40 -8.29
CA TYR A 2 1.67 6.72 -7.45
C TYR A 2 2.11 7.16 -6.07
N THR A 3 1.31 8.03 -5.47
CA THR A 3 1.49 8.45 -4.09
C THR A 3 0.43 7.78 -3.23
N PHE A 4 0.85 7.16 -2.15
CA PHE A 4 -0.05 6.58 -1.17
C PHE A 4 -0.13 7.50 0.04
N LYS A 5 -1.34 7.96 0.35
CA LYS A 5 -1.59 8.70 1.59
C LYS A 5 -2.32 7.76 2.52
N ILE A 6 -1.67 7.38 3.59
CA ILE A 6 -2.22 6.43 4.55
C ILE A 6 -2.47 7.14 5.86
N THR A 7 -3.73 7.14 6.28
CA THR A 7 -4.16 7.78 7.52
C THR A 7 -4.34 6.71 8.58
N ASP A 8 -3.78 6.93 9.76
CA ASP A 8 -3.92 6.00 10.88
C ASP A 8 -5.20 6.28 11.69
N LYS A 9 -5.40 5.50 12.74
CA LYS A 9 -6.59 5.59 13.58
C LYS A 9 -6.66 6.87 14.41
N ASN A 10 -5.53 7.56 14.53
CA ASN A 10 -5.44 8.83 15.26
C ASN A 10 -5.64 10.03 14.31
N GLY A 11 -5.85 9.78 13.02
CA GLY A 11 -6.03 10.81 12.03
C GLY A 11 -4.72 11.36 11.45
N GLU A 12 -3.59 10.77 11.81
CA GLU A 12 -2.29 11.15 11.26
C GLU A 12 -2.12 10.55 9.87
N CYS A 13 -1.73 11.40 8.92
CA CYS A 13 -1.54 10.97 7.53
C CYS A 13 -0.06 10.97 7.17
N LYS A 14 0.41 9.87 6.57
CA LYS A 14 1.75 9.75 6.02
C LYS A 14 1.69 9.59 4.53
N GLU A 15 2.63 10.20 3.81
CA GLU A 15 2.72 10.09 2.36
C GLU A 15 3.88 9.19 1.95
N TYR A 16 3.62 8.33 0.98
CA TYR A 16 4.63 7.46 0.37
C TYR A 16 4.60 7.73 -1.13
N ASN A 17 5.68 8.33 -1.63
CA ASN A 17 5.74 8.82 -3.02
C ASN A 17 6.46 7.86 -3.95
N HIS A 18 6.17 7.99 -5.24
CA HIS A 18 6.86 7.26 -6.33
C HIS A 18 6.73 5.75 -6.23
N ILE A 19 5.56 5.30 -5.81
CA ILE A 19 5.30 3.87 -5.64
C ILE A 19 5.07 3.23 -7.00
N VAL A 20 5.78 2.14 -7.27
CA VAL A 20 5.71 1.39 -8.53
C VAL A 20 5.20 -0.03 -8.35
N LYS A 21 5.18 -0.53 -7.12
CA LYS A 21 4.70 -1.89 -6.81
C LYS A 21 4.17 -1.95 -5.39
N VAL A 22 3.11 -2.72 -5.20
CA VAL A 22 2.53 -2.96 -3.88
C VAL A 22 2.38 -4.45 -3.68
N CYS A 23 2.75 -4.94 -2.50
CA CYS A 23 2.58 -6.35 -2.15
C CYS A 23 1.89 -6.47 -0.79
N TYR A 24 1.13 -7.54 -0.62
CA TYR A 24 0.67 -7.95 0.69
C TYR A 24 0.49 -9.46 0.72
N THR A 25 0.51 -10.04 1.92
CA THR A 25 0.37 -11.48 2.11
C THR A 25 -0.96 -11.79 2.78
N VAL A 26 -1.73 -12.68 2.17
CA VAL A 26 -2.98 -13.16 2.77
C VAL A 26 -2.62 -14.31 3.71
N PRO A 27 -2.96 -14.21 5.01
CA PRO A 27 -2.62 -15.22 6.01
C PRO A 27 -3.59 -16.42 5.93
N VAL A 28 -3.42 -17.23 4.89
CA VAL A 28 -4.15 -18.51 4.74
C VAL A 28 -3.13 -19.64 4.78
N PRO A 29 -3.56 -20.90 5.00
CA PRO A 29 -2.64 -22.02 4.86
C PRO A 29 -1.94 -21.98 3.50
N GLY A 30 -0.59 -21.89 3.52
CA GLY A 30 0.19 -21.70 2.31
C GLY A 30 0.62 -20.27 2.01
N ALA A 31 0.18 -19.30 2.80
CA ALA A 31 0.54 -17.87 2.70
C ALA A 31 0.60 -17.35 1.25
N LYS A 32 -0.49 -16.77 0.77
CA LYS A 32 -0.57 -16.27 -0.61
C LYS A 32 -0.09 -14.83 -0.68
N GLU A 33 0.94 -14.56 -1.50
CA GLU A 33 1.40 -13.22 -1.78
C GLU A 33 0.63 -12.63 -2.95
N VAL A 34 0.18 -11.39 -2.79
CA VAL A 34 -0.49 -10.63 -3.85
C VAL A 34 0.41 -9.48 -4.26
N VAL A 35 0.68 -9.36 -5.56
CA VAL A 35 1.54 -8.32 -6.12
C VAL A 35 0.70 -7.48 -7.07
N ILE A 36 0.76 -6.16 -6.90
CA ILE A 36 0.02 -5.20 -7.71
C ILE A 36 1.02 -4.25 -8.34
N GLU A 37 0.99 -4.15 -9.67
CA GLU A 37 1.94 -3.33 -10.44
C GLU A 37 1.23 -2.51 -11.50
N GLY A 38 1.91 -1.49 -11.99
CA GLY A 38 1.44 -0.67 -13.10
C GLY A 38 0.14 0.06 -12.80
N GLU A 39 -0.74 0.13 -13.79
CA GLU A 39 -2.01 0.84 -13.66
C GLU A 39 -2.97 0.18 -12.67
N ASP A 40 -2.76 -1.09 -12.37
CA ASP A 40 -3.58 -1.81 -11.40
C ASP A 40 -3.45 -1.22 -10.01
N ILE A 41 -2.33 -0.54 -9.72
CA ILE A 41 -2.12 0.11 -8.42
C ILE A 41 -3.24 1.12 -8.12
N PHE A 42 -3.65 1.87 -9.11
CA PHE A 42 -4.70 2.88 -8.95
C PHE A 42 -6.10 2.27 -8.88
N ALA A 43 -6.33 1.21 -9.64
CA ALA A 43 -7.65 0.58 -9.75
C ALA A 43 -7.94 -0.42 -8.64
N TYR A 44 -6.92 -0.89 -7.94
CA TYR A 44 -7.08 -1.93 -6.93
C TYR A 44 -7.83 -1.40 -5.70
N GLN A 45 -8.69 -2.23 -5.14
CA GLN A 45 -9.41 -1.89 -3.90
C GLN A 45 -8.66 -2.47 -2.71
N TYR A 46 -7.88 -1.62 -2.06
CA TYR A 46 -7.05 -2.03 -0.94
C TYR A 46 -7.87 -2.27 0.32
N LYS A 47 -7.50 -3.33 1.05
CA LYS A 47 -8.08 -3.62 2.36
C LYS A 47 -7.15 -3.12 3.45
N THR A 48 -7.72 -2.67 4.55
CA THR A 48 -6.93 -2.12 5.66
C THR A 48 -6.52 -3.19 6.67
N CYS A 49 -6.88 -4.44 6.46
CA CYS A 49 -6.61 -5.53 7.38
C CYS A 49 -5.28 -6.26 7.14
N TYR A 50 -4.55 -5.89 6.09
CA TYR A 50 -3.27 -6.50 5.78
C TYR A 50 -2.15 -5.48 5.86
N ASP A 51 -0.94 -5.94 6.25
CA ASP A 51 0.25 -5.13 6.16
C ASP A 51 0.56 -4.89 4.68
N LEU A 52 0.93 -3.66 4.35
CA LEU A 52 1.28 -3.31 2.98
C LEU A 52 2.78 -3.10 2.83
N HIS A 53 3.34 -3.61 1.74
CA HIS A 53 4.71 -3.34 1.35
C HIS A 53 4.66 -2.49 0.09
N LEU A 54 5.17 -1.28 0.19
CA LEU A 54 5.17 -0.30 -0.90
C LEU A 54 6.59 -0.17 -1.44
N TYR A 55 6.75 -0.32 -2.73
CA TYR A 55 8.08 -0.28 -3.37
C TYR A 55 8.18 0.92 -4.30
N ALA A 56 9.16 1.78 -4.05
CA ALA A 56 9.63 2.79 -4.98
C ALA A 56 10.89 2.25 -5.66
N GLU A 57 11.51 3.02 -6.56
CA GLU A 57 12.70 2.53 -7.29
C GLU A 57 13.88 2.21 -6.37
N LYS A 58 14.10 3.02 -5.36
CA LYS A 58 15.29 2.92 -4.50
C LYS A 58 14.96 2.69 -3.03
N GLU A 59 13.71 2.60 -2.67
CA GLU A 59 13.33 2.38 -1.28
C GLU A 59 12.05 1.58 -1.21
N ALA A 60 11.85 0.94 -0.07
CA ALA A 60 10.65 0.16 0.20
C ALA A 60 10.14 0.52 1.59
N PHE A 61 8.82 0.48 1.73
CA PHE A 61 8.16 0.82 2.99
C PHE A 61 7.26 -0.33 3.41
N THR A 62 7.28 -0.65 4.69
CA THR A 62 6.33 -1.60 5.27
C THR A 62 5.39 -0.84 6.18
N VAL A 63 4.10 -0.95 5.92
CA VAL A 63 3.08 -0.27 6.71
C VAL A 63 2.24 -1.33 7.41
N SER A 64 2.27 -1.31 8.73
CA SER A 64 1.50 -2.26 9.54
C SER A 64 0.01 -1.98 9.41
N ASN A 65 -0.81 -3.04 9.38
CA ASN A 65 -2.26 -2.89 9.30
C ASN A 65 -2.82 -2.07 10.48
N ARG A 66 -2.13 -2.06 11.60
CA ARG A 66 -2.54 -1.28 12.78
C ARG A 66 -2.47 0.23 12.53
N GLU A 67 -1.66 0.65 11.57
CA GLU A 67 -1.47 2.06 11.22
C GLU A 67 -2.32 2.46 10.03
N ILE A 68 -3.21 1.58 9.56
CA ILE A 68 -4.02 1.84 8.37
C ILE A 68 -5.49 1.97 8.73
N SER A 69 -6.03 3.17 8.53
CA SER A 69 -7.47 3.41 8.63
C SER A 69 -8.04 3.78 7.26
N VAL A 70 -7.35 4.66 6.54
CA VAL A 70 -7.76 5.07 5.19
C VAL A 70 -6.56 5.03 4.26
N ILE A 71 -6.77 4.48 3.07
CA ILE A 71 -5.75 4.45 2.02
C ILE A 71 -6.26 5.29 0.85
N ASN A 72 -5.50 6.31 0.48
CA ASN A 72 -5.81 7.16 -0.68
C ASN A 72 -4.65 7.05 -1.66
N VAL A 73 -4.96 6.63 -2.89
CA VAL A 73 -3.97 6.46 -3.95
C VAL A 73 -4.14 7.59 -4.97
N ILE A 74 -3.06 8.29 -5.26
CA ILE A 74 -3.06 9.43 -6.16
C ILE A 74 -2.09 9.16 -7.29
N LYS A 75 -2.52 9.41 -8.53
CA LYS A 75 -1.64 9.35 -9.68
C LYS A 75 -0.70 10.54 -9.66
N GLU A 76 0.59 10.27 -9.86
CA GLU A 76 1.58 11.32 -10.05
C GLU A 76 1.66 11.64 -11.53
N ASP A 77 1.79 12.90 -11.82
CA ASP A 77 1.96 13.36 -13.21
C ASP A 77 3.40 13.19 -13.68
#